data_5ba1ba05d360174b29445c1c51e45a0d
#
_entry.id   5ba1ba05d360174b29445c1c51e45a0d
#
_cell.length_a   1.000
_cell.length_b   1.000
_cell.length_c   1.000
_cell.angle_alpha   90.00
_cell.angle_beta   90.00
_cell.angle_gamma   90.00
#
_symmetry.space_group_name_H-M   'P 1'
#
loop_
_entity.id
_entity.type
_entity.pdbx_description
1 polymer ?
#
loop_
_entity_poly.entity_id
_entity_poly.type
_entity_poly.pdbx_seq_one_letter_code
_entity_poly.pdbx_strand_id
1 'polypeptide(L)'
;MYLSEPEGRGVAWTEERGTSDEGRRRLEAPRRRAETEYLSEPAEAMVPLDRPQGRTQWAFEHGGRSYAVFEADGELHVTDGACPHNGGPLAEGLVRDGVVTCPWHWYSYELATGRCRTAARYELRRYPVVLVDGRPHAAIPVPEPVRSWSEILRAHARTAGPRDGGAGGPDT
;
A
#
# COMPACT_ATOMS: atom_id res chain seq x y z
N MET A 1 0.26 37.12 -47.54
CA MET A 1 1.61 37.50 -47.14
C MET A 1 2.13 36.31 -46.31
N TYR A 2 2.65 35.34 -46.90
CA TYR A 2 3.98 34.99 -47.42
C TYR A 2 5.13 35.45 -46.55
N LEU A 3 5.86 34.51 -45.97
CA LEU A 3 7.31 34.39 -45.83
C LEU A 3 7.59 33.35 -44.77
N SER A 4 8.09 32.22 -45.15
CA SER A 4 9.40 31.72 -45.59
C SER A 4 10.16 31.04 -44.46
N GLU A 5 10.32 29.73 -44.61
CA GLU A 5 11.30 28.97 -43.85
C GLU A 5 12.72 29.31 -44.30
N PRO A 6 13.74 29.01 -43.50
CA PRO A 6 15.03 28.62 -44.06
C PRO A 6 15.42 27.20 -43.72
N GLU A 7 15.86 26.62 -44.83
CA GLU A 7 16.48 25.30 -44.95
C GLU A 7 17.81 25.16 -44.21
N GLY A 8 18.03 23.96 -43.73
CA GLY A 8 19.17 23.13 -44.10
C GLY A 8 20.56 23.49 -43.55
N ARG A 9 21.08 22.62 -42.72
CA ARG A 9 22.48 22.20 -42.83
C ARG A 9 22.66 20.78 -42.28
N GLY A 10 22.88 19.85 -43.20
CA GLY A 10 23.33 18.50 -42.91
C GLY A 10 24.76 18.52 -42.36
N VAL A 11 24.98 17.72 -41.33
CA VAL A 11 26.33 17.37 -40.86
C VAL A 11 26.61 15.95 -41.32
N ALA A 12 27.59 15.87 -42.20
CA ALA A 12 28.12 14.59 -42.71
C ALA A 12 28.88 13.87 -41.60
N TRP A 13 28.54 12.60 -41.39
CA TRP A 13 29.31 11.69 -40.55
C TRP A 13 30.41 11.08 -41.41
N THR A 14 31.64 11.43 -41.12
CA THR A 14 32.82 10.76 -41.69
C THR A 14 33.08 9.47 -40.92
N GLU A 15 33.05 8.34 -41.62
CA GLU A 15 33.53 7.06 -41.12
C GLU A 15 35.07 7.12 -40.97
N GLU A 16 35.54 7.03 -39.74
CA GLU A 16 36.93 6.64 -39.49
C GLU A 16 36.97 5.17 -39.05
N ARG A 17 37.49 4.35 -39.93
CA ARG A 17 37.85 2.95 -39.68
C ARG A 17 39.16 2.92 -38.87
N GLY A 18 39.04 2.64 -37.61
CA GLY A 18 40.14 2.29 -36.73
C GLY A 18 40.09 0.81 -36.35
N THR A 19 40.94 0.03 -37.05
CA THR A 19 41.24 -1.36 -36.68
C THR A 19 42.18 -1.39 -35.50
N SER A 20 41.76 -1.92 -34.37
CA SER A 20 42.67 -2.56 -33.42
C SER A 20 41.91 -3.60 -32.62
N ASP A 21 42.27 -4.83 -32.91
CA ASP A 21 42.00 -6.05 -32.15
C ASP A 21 42.79 -5.98 -30.85
N GLU A 22 42.12 -5.73 -29.76
CA GLU A 22 42.66 -6.02 -28.41
C GLU A 22 41.52 -6.18 -27.37
N GLY A 23 41.43 -7.39 -26.89
CA GLY A 23 40.79 -7.66 -25.62
C GLY A 23 39.34 -8.07 -25.64
N ARG A 24 39.05 -9.26 -26.13
CA ARG A 24 37.84 -10.01 -25.73
C ARG A 24 37.82 -10.19 -24.20
N ARG A 25 37.52 -9.14 -23.50
CA ARG A 25 36.99 -9.29 -22.16
C ARG A 25 35.57 -9.83 -22.32
N ARG A 26 35.42 -11.12 -22.05
CA ARG A 26 34.16 -11.76 -21.83
C ARG A 26 33.43 -10.90 -20.80
N LEU A 27 32.47 -10.09 -21.24
CA LEU A 27 31.49 -9.48 -20.37
C LEU A 27 30.69 -10.64 -19.83
N GLU A 28 31.06 -11.09 -18.63
CA GLU A 28 30.18 -11.95 -17.86
C GLU A 28 28.86 -11.19 -17.73
N ALA A 29 27.81 -11.76 -18.31
CA ALA A 29 26.46 -11.23 -18.14
C ALA A 29 26.23 -11.02 -16.65
N PRO A 30 25.67 -9.87 -16.25
CA PRO A 30 25.35 -9.65 -14.84
C PRO A 30 24.49 -10.83 -14.42
N ARG A 31 24.97 -11.55 -13.40
CA ARG A 31 24.19 -12.59 -12.73
C ARG A 31 22.83 -12.00 -12.51
N ARG A 32 21.79 -12.64 -13.06
CA ARG A 32 20.41 -12.27 -12.83
C ARG A 32 20.26 -12.04 -11.34
N ARG A 33 20.14 -10.77 -10.96
CA ARG A 33 19.75 -10.42 -9.61
C ARG A 33 18.47 -11.19 -9.37
N ALA A 34 18.46 -11.88 -8.25
CA ALA A 34 17.31 -12.62 -7.78
C ALA A 34 16.03 -11.90 -8.13
N GLU A 35 15.12 -12.68 -8.69
CA GLU A 35 13.75 -12.29 -8.96
C GLU A 35 13.30 -11.37 -7.85
N THR A 36 12.92 -10.17 -8.24
CA THR A 36 12.25 -9.22 -7.39
C THR A 36 11.17 -10.01 -6.68
N GLU A 37 11.37 -10.24 -5.40
CA GLU A 37 10.35 -10.78 -4.53
C GLU A 37 9.13 -9.90 -4.80
N TYR A 38 8.22 -10.43 -5.59
CA TYR A 38 6.95 -9.79 -5.90
C TYR A 38 6.28 -9.62 -4.54
N LEU A 39 6.31 -8.40 -4.03
CA LEU A 39 5.57 -8.03 -2.86
C LEU A 39 4.12 -8.30 -3.22
N SER A 40 3.65 -9.49 -2.90
CA SER A 40 2.25 -9.84 -3.04
C SER A 40 1.48 -8.79 -2.24
N GLU A 41 0.65 -8.02 -2.94
CA GLU A 41 -0.25 -7.12 -2.26
C GLU A 41 -0.97 -7.90 -1.16
N PRO A 42 -1.16 -7.32 0.03
CA PRO A 42 -1.82 -8.03 1.11
C PRO A 42 -3.17 -8.53 0.61
N ALA A 43 -3.46 -9.80 0.87
CA ALA A 43 -4.74 -10.37 0.49
C ALA A 43 -5.86 -9.49 1.07
N GLU A 44 -6.85 -9.15 0.25
CA GLU A 44 -8.00 -8.36 0.67
C GLU A 44 -9.25 -9.25 0.76
N ALA A 45 -10.00 -9.08 1.84
CA ALA A 45 -11.32 -9.67 1.98
C ALA A 45 -12.36 -8.72 1.40
N MET A 46 -13.17 -9.21 0.45
CA MET A 46 -14.31 -8.46 -0.10
C MET A 46 -15.51 -8.64 0.82
N VAL A 47 -15.75 -7.66 1.69
CA VAL A 47 -16.83 -7.70 2.68
C VAL A 47 -18.05 -6.98 2.12
N PRO A 48 -19.22 -7.66 1.95
CA PRO A 48 -20.42 -7.02 1.43
C PRO A 48 -20.89 -5.92 2.36
N LEU A 49 -21.30 -4.79 1.78
CA LEU A 49 -21.85 -3.66 2.49
C LEU A 49 -23.38 -3.69 2.44
N ASP A 50 -23.97 -4.53 3.28
CA ASP A 50 -25.42 -4.60 3.39
C ASP A 50 -25.94 -3.38 4.16
N ARG A 51 -26.64 -2.51 3.44
CA ARG A 51 -27.19 -1.29 4.00
C ARG A 51 -28.42 -1.57 4.86
N PRO A 52 -28.40 -1.22 6.17
CA PRO A 52 -29.60 -1.26 6.98
C PRO A 52 -30.65 -0.26 6.46
N GLN A 53 -31.93 -0.64 6.44
CA GLN A 53 -32.99 0.21 5.90
C GLN A 53 -33.01 1.61 6.56
N GLY A 54 -33.03 2.63 5.71
CA GLY A 54 -33.15 4.04 6.14
C GLY A 54 -31.91 4.63 6.83
N ARG A 55 -30.78 3.92 6.84
CA ARG A 55 -29.55 4.45 7.42
C ARG A 55 -28.60 4.97 6.33
N THR A 56 -28.01 6.11 6.59
CA THR A 56 -26.92 6.70 5.80
C THR A 56 -25.55 6.44 6.41
N GLN A 57 -25.51 5.87 7.62
CA GLN A 57 -24.31 5.44 8.31
C GLN A 57 -24.57 4.23 9.20
N TRP A 58 -23.63 3.31 9.27
CA TRP A 58 -23.70 2.10 10.09
C TRP A 58 -22.34 1.53 10.39
N ALA A 59 -22.24 0.67 11.41
CA ALA A 59 -21.04 -0.11 11.70
C ALA A 59 -21.21 -1.55 11.24
N PHE A 60 -20.09 -2.21 10.92
CA PHE A 60 -20.00 -3.66 10.77
C PHE A 60 -18.70 -4.18 11.38
N GLU A 61 -18.66 -5.47 11.64
CA GLU A 61 -17.47 -6.13 12.18
C GLU A 61 -16.91 -7.13 11.15
N HIS A 62 -15.59 -7.15 11.01
CA HIS A 62 -14.89 -8.13 10.23
C HIS A 62 -13.51 -8.41 10.83
N GLY A 63 -13.11 -9.70 10.92
CA GLY A 63 -11.82 -10.09 11.48
C GLY A 63 -11.55 -9.57 12.91
N GLY A 64 -12.60 -9.42 13.75
CA GLY A 64 -12.49 -8.91 15.11
C GLY A 64 -12.23 -7.41 15.21
N ARG A 65 -12.42 -6.65 14.11
CA ARG A 65 -12.30 -5.19 14.06
C ARG A 65 -13.64 -4.58 13.66
N SER A 66 -13.93 -3.40 14.22
CA SER A 66 -15.09 -2.60 13.86
C SER A 66 -14.75 -1.62 12.75
N TYR A 67 -15.67 -1.49 11.78
CA TYR A 67 -15.61 -0.56 10.66
C TYR A 67 -16.86 0.29 10.63
N ALA A 68 -16.76 1.49 10.08
CA ALA A 68 -17.87 2.39 9.88
C ALA A 68 -18.07 2.67 8.39
N VAL A 69 -19.32 2.68 7.96
CA VAL A 69 -19.73 3.05 6.60
C VAL A 69 -20.52 4.34 6.67
N PHE A 70 -20.24 5.24 5.74
CA PHE A 70 -20.92 6.52 5.60
C PHE A 70 -21.34 6.71 4.15
N GLU A 71 -22.55 7.17 3.94
CA GLU A 71 -23.00 7.67 2.66
C GLU A 71 -22.91 9.18 2.67
N ALA A 72 -22.07 9.74 1.86
CA ALA A 72 -21.89 11.17 1.69
C ALA A 72 -21.67 11.49 0.21
N ASP A 73 -22.28 12.56 -0.27
CA ASP A 73 -22.18 13.03 -1.66
C ASP A 73 -22.50 11.97 -2.73
N GLY A 74 -23.35 11.01 -2.39
CA GLY A 74 -23.74 9.90 -3.27
C GLY A 74 -22.74 8.74 -3.34
N GLU A 75 -21.69 8.78 -2.53
CA GLU A 75 -20.66 7.75 -2.43
C GLU A 75 -20.65 7.06 -1.06
N LEU A 76 -20.18 5.81 -1.04
CA LEU A 76 -19.94 5.09 0.20
C LEU A 76 -18.49 5.22 0.61
N HIS A 77 -18.27 5.63 1.84
CA HIS A 77 -16.96 5.72 2.47
C HIS A 77 -16.87 4.69 3.59
N VAL A 78 -15.84 3.86 3.57
CA VAL A 78 -15.56 2.87 4.62
C VAL A 78 -14.31 3.28 5.37
N THR A 79 -14.40 3.27 6.70
CA THR A 79 -13.30 3.66 7.58
C THR A 79 -13.15 2.69 8.74
N ASP A 80 -12.09 2.85 9.55
CA ASP A 80 -12.07 2.25 10.89
C ASP A 80 -13.31 2.73 11.66
N GLY A 81 -13.94 1.82 12.41
CA GLY A 81 -15.11 2.14 13.24
C GLY A 81 -14.75 2.92 14.50
N ALA A 82 -13.51 2.79 14.96
CA ALA A 82 -12.98 3.42 16.15
C ALA A 82 -12.21 4.70 15.80
N CYS A 83 -12.52 5.78 16.51
CA CYS A 83 -11.85 7.07 16.35
C CYS A 83 -10.35 6.95 16.71
N PRO A 84 -9.41 7.39 15.85
CA PRO A 84 -7.97 7.30 16.09
C PRO A 84 -7.49 8.05 17.33
N HIS A 85 -8.26 9.04 17.80
CA HIS A 85 -7.93 9.80 19.01
C HIS A 85 -8.06 8.94 20.27
N ASN A 86 -9.21 8.29 20.49
CA ASN A 86 -9.50 7.53 21.73
C ASN A 86 -10.60 6.47 21.54
N GLY A 87 -10.72 5.84 20.40
CA GLY A 87 -11.59 4.69 20.18
C GLY A 87 -13.09 4.96 20.13
N GLY A 88 -13.55 6.22 20.10
CA GLY A 88 -14.98 6.54 20.05
C GLY A 88 -15.67 5.98 18.79
N PRO A 89 -16.96 5.59 18.87
CA PRO A 89 -17.71 4.95 17.79
C PRO A 89 -18.03 5.96 16.67
N LEU A 90 -17.31 5.91 15.55
CA LEU A 90 -17.48 6.87 14.47
C LEU A 90 -18.82 6.72 13.74
N ALA A 91 -19.37 5.52 13.66
CA ALA A 91 -20.68 5.28 13.05
C ALA A 91 -21.85 5.95 13.82
N GLU A 92 -21.62 6.40 15.06
CA GLU A 92 -22.57 7.17 15.86
C GLU A 92 -22.32 8.68 15.77
N GLY A 93 -21.30 9.08 15.04
CA GLY A 93 -20.89 10.47 14.88
C GLY A 93 -21.84 11.28 14.00
N LEU A 94 -21.70 12.60 14.09
CA LEU A 94 -22.44 13.52 13.23
C LEU A 94 -21.72 13.66 11.87
N VAL A 95 -22.45 13.36 10.79
CA VAL A 95 -21.95 13.57 9.41
C VAL A 95 -22.55 14.83 8.83
N ARG A 96 -21.69 15.75 8.35
CA ARG A 96 -22.07 16.95 7.60
C ARG A 96 -21.01 17.29 6.55
N ASP A 97 -21.44 17.60 5.35
CA ASP A 97 -20.59 18.07 4.26
C ASP A 97 -19.34 17.20 4.05
N GLY A 98 -19.52 15.86 4.01
CA GLY A 98 -18.44 14.90 3.83
C GLY A 98 -17.47 14.78 5.02
N VAL A 99 -17.85 15.27 6.20
CA VAL A 99 -17.05 15.23 7.44
C VAL A 99 -17.80 14.48 8.53
N VAL A 100 -17.14 13.49 9.13
CA VAL A 100 -17.63 12.82 10.34
C VAL A 100 -17.02 13.44 11.59
N THR A 101 -17.85 13.73 12.59
CA THR A 101 -17.42 14.24 13.91
C THR A 101 -17.68 13.18 14.96
N CYS A 102 -16.61 12.75 15.65
CA CYS A 102 -16.68 11.76 16.72
C CYS A 102 -17.55 12.25 17.89
N PRO A 103 -18.48 11.42 18.42
CA PRO A 103 -19.41 11.87 19.48
C PRO A 103 -18.74 12.06 20.83
N TRP A 104 -17.55 11.47 21.07
CA TRP A 104 -16.91 11.56 22.38
C TRP A 104 -16.14 12.87 22.62
N HIS A 105 -15.23 13.23 21.67
CA HIS A 105 -14.32 14.36 21.87
C HIS A 105 -14.30 15.33 20.68
N TRP A 106 -15.31 15.28 19.79
CA TRP A 106 -15.53 16.22 18.68
C TRP A 106 -14.40 16.27 17.64
N TYR A 107 -13.55 15.23 17.58
CA TYR A 107 -12.57 15.11 16.51
C TYR A 107 -13.30 14.89 15.18
N SER A 108 -12.95 15.72 14.19
CA SER A 108 -13.61 15.73 12.89
C SER A 108 -12.68 15.25 11.81
N TYR A 109 -13.18 14.37 10.94
CA TYR A 109 -12.41 13.72 9.88
C TYR A 109 -13.13 13.85 8.55
N GLU A 110 -12.38 14.21 7.49
CA GLU A 110 -12.89 14.20 6.13
C GLU A 110 -13.04 12.77 5.64
N LEU A 111 -14.23 12.40 5.18
CA LEU A 111 -14.50 11.05 4.69
C LEU A 111 -13.74 10.74 3.39
N ALA A 112 -13.61 11.72 2.51
CA ALA A 112 -12.92 11.56 1.25
C ALA A 112 -11.41 11.38 1.36
N THR A 113 -10.76 11.94 2.39
CA THR A 113 -9.30 11.93 2.54
C THR A 113 -8.80 11.21 3.78
N GLY A 114 -9.63 11.08 4.82
CA GLY A 114 -9.25 10.60 6.15
C GLY A 114 -8.57 11.66 7.02
N ARG A 115 -8.31 12.85 6.50
CA ARG A 115 -7.61 13.92 7.24
C ARG A 115 -8.41 14.38 8.45
N CYS A 116 -7.74 14.47 9.60
CA CYS A 116 -8.33 15.08 10.77
C CYS A 116 -8.27 16.61 10.65
N ARG A 117 -9.43 17.28 10.79
CA ARG A 117 -9.53 18.75 10.80
C ARG A 117 -9.19 19.34 12.17
N THR A 118 -9.32 18.55 13.23
CA THR A 118 -9.11 19.02 14.62
C THR A 118 -7.63 18.99 15.00
N ALA A 119 -6.89 17.95 14.60
CA ALA A 119 -5.46 17.81 14.92
C ALA A 119 -4.73 16.99 13.84
N ALA A 120 -3.74 17.60 13.20
CA ALA A 120 -3.03 17.03 12.05
C ALA A 120 -2.29 15.70 12.31
N ARG A 121 -2.06 15.35 13.60
CA ARG A 121 -1.39 14.11 13.98
C ARG A 121 -2.25 12.85 13.86
N TYR A 122 -3.56 13.00 13.68
CA TYR A 122 -4.48 11.88 13.52
C TYR A 122 -4.96 11.78 12.09
N GLU A 123 -5.08 10.57 11.60
CA GLU A 123 -5.63 10.25 10.30
C GLU A 123 -6.59 9.09 10.44
N LEU A 124 -7.74 9.18 9.80
CA LEU A 124 -8.75 8.13 9.77
C LEU A 124 -8.42 7.18 8.62
N ARG A 125 -8.16 5.93 8.94
CA ARG A 125 -7.90 4.91 7.92
C ARG A 125 -9.17 4.66 7.11
N ARG A 126 -9.00 4.60 5.80
CA ARG A 126 -10.08 4.35 4.82
C ARG A 126 -9.83 3.07 4.07
N TYR A 127 -10.91 2.50 3.57
CA TYR A 127 -10.90 1.25 2.81
C TYR A 127 -11.62 1.45 1.49
N PRO A 128 -11.09 0.92 0.38
CA PRO A 128 -11.73 1.02 -0.93
C PRO A 128 -13.11 0.36 -0.92
N VAL A 129 -14.04 0.95 -1.66
CA VAL A 129 -15.33 0.34 -1.96
C VAL A 129 -15.31 -0.08 -3.43
N VAL A 130 -15.59 -1.34 -3.70
CA VAL A 130 -15.64 -1.92 -5.03
C VAL A 130 -16.99 -2.56 -5.30
N LEU A 131 -17.41 -2.63 -6.55
CA LEU A 131 -18.62 -3.33 -6.94
C LEU A 131 -18.27 -4.76 -7.32
N VAL A 132 -18.86 -5.72 -6.61
CA VAL A 132 -18.81 -7.14 -6.95
C VAL A 132 -20.24 -7.56 -7.30
N ASP A 133 -20.46 -8.04 -8.51
CA ASP A 133 -21.78 -8.39 -9.04
C ASP A 133 -22.84 -7.28 -8.85
N GLY A 134 -22.43 -6.03 -9.03
CA GLY A 134 -23.28 -4.85 -8.87
C GLY A 134 -23.61 -4.46 -7.43
N ARG A 135 -23.01 -5.13 -6.43
CA ARG A 135 -23.18 -4.82 -5.00
C ARG A 135 -21.91 -4.20 -4.41
N PRO A 136 -22.00 -3.19 -3.55
CA PRO A 136 -20.85 -2.59 -2.93
C PRO A 136 -20.22 -3.51 -1.89
N HIS A 137 -18.89 -3.63 -1.94
CA HIS A 137 -18.07 -4.37 -1.00
C HIS A 137 -16.93 -3.48 -0.51
N ALA A 138 -16.55 -3.65 0.75
CA ALA A 138 -15.32 -3.06 1.27
C ALA A 138 -14.14 -4.00 1.02
N ALA A 139 -13.06 -3.49 0.45
CA ALA A 139 -11.80 -4.21 0.32
C ALA A 139 -11.01 -4.03 1.63
N ILE A 140 -11.08 -5.04 2.50
CA ILE A 140 -10.45 -5.01 3.81
C ILE A 140 -9.16 -5.84 3.77
N PRO A 141 -7.98 -5.27 4.05
CA PRO A 141 -6.73 -6.03 4.11
C PRO A 141 -6.83 -7.15 5.15
N VAL A 142 -6.56 -8.37 4.71
CA VAL A 142 -6.43 -9.51 5.63
C VAL A 142 -5.10 -9.37 6.35
N PRO A 143 -5.08 -9.29 7.68
CA PRO A 143 -3.83 -9.22 8.41
C PRO A 143 -3.03 -10.49 8.14
N GLU A 144 -1.75 -10.32 7.79
CA GLU A 144 -0.81 -11.44 7.71
C GLU A 144 -0.87 -12.22 9.03
N PRO A 145 -0.90 -13.56 8.96
CA PRO A 145 -0.87 -14.38 10.16
C PRO A 145 0.37 -14.00 10.97
N VAL A 146 0.16 -13.60 12.22
CA VAL A 146 1.28 -13.26 13.11
C VAL A 146 2.11 -14.53 13.29
N ARG A 147 3.28 -14.56 12.68
CA ARG A 147 4.22 -15.68 12.86
C ARG A 147 4.62 -15.74 14.33
N SER A 148 4.52 -16.90 14.93
CA SER A 148 4.99 -17.10 16.30
C SER A 148 6.51 -16.87 16.36
N TRP A 149 7.00 -16.43 17.49
CA TRP A 149 8.45 -16.27 17.72
C TRP A 149 9.22 -17.57 17.38
N SER A 150 8.63 -18.71 17.63
CA SER A 150 9.21 -20.01 17.29
C SER A 150 9.33 -20.24 15.78
N GLU A 151 8.40 -19.74 14.97
CA GLU A 151 8.46 -19.82 13.50
C GLU A 151 9.49 -18.85 12.94
N ILE A 152 9.55 -17.64 13.48
CA ILE A 152 10.57 -16.63 13.13
C ILE A 152 11.97 -17.19 13.42
N LEU A 153 12.19 -17.73 14.62
CA LEU A 153 13.48 -18.31 15.00
C LEU A 153 13.87 -19.52 14.14
N ARG A 154 12.91 -20.38 13.79
CA ARG A 154 13.17 -21.51 12.87
C ARG A 154 13.51 -21.05 11.46
N ALA A 155 12.87 -19.99 10.98
CA ALA A 155 13.20 -19.42 9.67
C ALA A 155 14.62 -18.84 9.67
N HIS A 156 14.99 -18.10 10.69
CA HIS A 156 16.35 -17.57 10.85
C HIS A 156 17.42 -18.68 11.00
N ALA A 157 17.11 -19.73 11.74
CA ALA A 157 18.04 -20.86 11.89
C ALA A 157 18.30 -21.60 10.57
N ARG A 158 17.34 -21.63 9.65
CA ARG A 158 17.52 -22.24 8.32
C ARG A 158 18.35 -21.40 7.37
N THR A 159 18.32 -20.08 7.52
CA THR A 159 19.10 -19.14 6.70
C THR A 159 20.51 -18.89 7.25
N ALA A 160 20.74 -19.14 8.54
CA ALA A 160 22.07 -19.16 9.12
C ALA A 160 22.72 -20.50 8.74
N GLY A 161 23.50 -20.51 7.65
CA GLY A 161 24.30 -21.67 7.25
C GLY A 161 25.22 -22.15 8.38
N PRO A 162 25.78 -23.38 8.29
CA PRO A 162 26.71 -23.90 9.28
C PRO A 162 27.86 -22.91 9.43
N ARG A 163 28.07 -22.45 10.66
CA ARG A 163 29.28 -21.68 10.99
C ARG A 163 30.44 -22.64 10.82
N ASP A 164 31.23 -22.43 9.79
CA ASP A 164 32.48 -23.14 9.64
C ASP A 164 33.29 -22.94 10.91
N GLY A 165 33.30 -23.97 11.73
CA GLY A 165 34.17 -24.05 12.91
C GLY A 165 35.60 -24.09 12.45
N GLY A 166 36.24 -22.94 12.32
CA GLY A 166 37.68 -22.83 12.17
C GLY A 166 38.38 -23.36 13.42
N ALA A 167 38.56 -24.69 13.48
CA ALA A 167 39.52 -25.30 14.35
C ALA A 167 40.89 -25.25 13.69
N GLY A 168 41.69 -24.30 14.09
CA GLY A 168 43.09 -24.15 13.67
C GLY A 168 43.88 -23.49 14.76
N GLY A 169 44.08 -24.17 15.89
CA GLY A 169 45.15 -23.78 16.80
C GLY A 169 46.45 -24.41 16.31
N PRO A 170 47.60 -23.68 16.24
CA PRO A 170 48.88 -24.29 15.98
C PRO A 170 49.39 -24.93 17.25
N ASP A 171 49.68 -26.23 17.19
CA ASP A 171 50.63 -26.91 18.06
C ASP A 171 52.02 -26.37 17.81
N THR A 172 52.64 -25.84 18.81
CA THR A 172 54.09 -26.00 19.18
C THR A 172 54.35 -25.42 20.55
#